data_a6c8782e1d55bd2c08564d1279f6f70c
#
_entry.id   a6c8782e1d55bd2c08564d1279f6f70c
#
_cell.length_a   1.000
_cell.length_b   1.000
_cell.length_c   1.000
_cell.angle_alpha   90.00
_cell.angle_beta   90.00
_cell.angle_gamma   90.00
#
_symmetry.space_group_name_H-M   'P 1'
#
loop_
_entity.id
_entity.type
_entity.pdbx_description
1 polymer ?
#
loop_
_entity_poly.entity_id
_entity_poly.type
_entity_poly.pdbx_seq_one_letter_code
_entity_poly.pdbx_strand_id
1 'polypeptide(L)'
;MFFKKYLLVILIFLSLICSISAVSAENTILADDSINDQNMDFDAQPSVSIGVLDDSTLDASSSSSDDRSSADSYLGAGVAGDSVDSNQSTNLTSNSTAAVKKTPRVWINKMSIKSKKTVIKLKSDKKGIIYYTTDGSNPTVKSKKFRNNITLSSKKVLKYFVLANDGTKSKIFTYKRILGKTSKGYVEKLYYGNLSSNQTIALIVGVHVQESGMHNAIYKSLKKKNAKLNRRFVLYFIHVTKDKNSYPKSRMNGQVLGNKYIVKDISKEKPQIVTDIHETNYKLSGYKYPRFIHMISNNKIKSVKISKKLHKKSSTYLKRLLKLVPHIKRFDPQLGSSPAFITVPIANKGIVSYIYETELSYSKNLKQKYADKYIKALNKVDLTF
;
A
#
# COMPACT_ATOMS: atom_id res chain seq x y z
N MET A 1 27.82 23.99 -49.89
CA MET A 1 28.94 23.31 -49.21
C MET A 1 28.59 22.76 -47.81
N PHE A 2 27.46 23.10 -47.27
CA PHE A 2 27.03 22.68 -45.93
C PHE A 2 26.36 21.29 -45.88
N PHE A 3 25.72 20.79 -46.92
CA PHE A 3 24.99 19.53 -46.95
C PHE A 3 25.88 18.27 -46.90
N LYS A 4 27.11 18.29 -47.39
CA LYS A 4 28.02 17.14 -47.39
C LYS A 4 28.61 16.82 -46.01
N LYS A 5 28.74 17.79 -45.10
CA LYS A 5 29.26 17.56 -43.74
C LYS A 5 28.27 16.86 -42.81
N TYR A 6 26.97 17.09 -42.98
CA TYR A 6 25.94 16.44 -42.16
C TYR A 6 25.66 14.98 -42.58
N LEU A 7 25.80 14.69 -43.89
CA LEU A 7 25.63 13.33 -44.39
C LEU A 7 26.72 12.37 -43.86
N LEU A 8 27.95 12.85 -43.71
CA LEU A 8 29.05 12.05 -43.15
C LEU A 8 28.88 11.76 -41.67
N VAL A 9 28.37 12.69 -40.88
CA VAL A 9 28.09 12.50 -39.46
C VAL A 9 26.95 11.49 -39.23
N ILE A 10 25.93 11.52 -40.08
CA ILE A 10 24.81 10.57 -40.01
C ILE A 10 25.26 9.14 -40.36
N LEU A 11 26.14 8.99 -41.35
CA LEU A 11 26.70 7.69 -41.75
C LEU A 11 27.64 7.09 -40.67
N ILE A 12 28.40 7.92 -39.95
CA ILE A 12 29.23 7.48 -38.82
C ILE A 12 28.36 7.05 -37.63
N PHE A 13 27.26 7.73 -37.35
CA PHE A 13 26.33 7.34 -36.32
C PHE A 13 25.61 6.03 -36.64
N LEU A 14 25.22 5.79 -37.89
CA LEU A 14 24.59 4.54 -38.33
C LEU A 14 25.55 3.35 -38.29
N SER A 15 26.85 3.55 -38.60
CA SER A 15 27.84 2.46 -38.47
C SER A 15 28.18 2.11 -37.03
N LEU A 16 28.10 3.04 -36.08
CA LEU A 16 28.30 2.78 -34.64
C LEU A 16 27.15 1.97 -34.03
N ILE A 17 25.93 2.14 -34.55
CA ILE A 17 24.75 1.37 -34.08
C ILE A 17 24.79 -0.08 -34.54
N CYS A 18 25.34 -0.37 -35.74
CA CYS A 18 25.49 -1.74 -36.22
C CYS A 18 26.60 -2.54 -35.55
N SER A 19 27.57 -1.89 -34.89
CA SER A 19 28.71 -2.59 -34.25
C SER A 19 28.44 -3.05 -32.80
N ILE A 20 27.30 -2.66 -32.20
CA ILE A 20 26.94 -3.03 -30.83
C ILE A 20 26.08 -4.31 -30.76
N SER A 21 25.60 -4.79 -31.92
CA SER A 21 24.68 -5.97 -31.97
C SER A 21 25.37 -7.33 -32.06
N ALA A 22 26.71 -7.42 -31.96
CA ALA A 22 27.45 -8.66 -32.26
C ALA A 22 28.31 -9.23 -31.10
N VAL A 23 28.06 -8.85 -29.85
CA VAL A 23 28.75 -9.50 -28.71
C VAL A 23 27.78 -9.78 -27.59
N SER A 24 27.17 -10.96 -27.61
CA SER A 24 26.78 -11.70 -26.39
C SER A 24 26.07 -13.02 -26.73
N ALA A 25 26.85 -13.99 -27.12
CA ALA A 25 26.46 -15.40 -26.96
C ALA A 25 27.62 -16.11 -26.28
N GLU A 26 27.33 -16.69 -25.13
CA GLU A 26 28.00 -17.76 -24.39
C GLU A 26 28.14 -17.47 -22.92
N ASN A 27 27.27 -18.08 -22.13
CA ASN A 27 27.64 -19.02 -21.09
C ASN A 27 26.41 -19.65 -20.43
N THR A 28 26.37 -20.94 -20.57
CA THR A 28 25.36 -21.90 -20.16
C THR A 28 25.54 -22.34 -18.69
N ILE A 29 24.39 -22.64 -18.05
CA ILE A 29 24.07 -23.72 -17.09
C ILE A 29 24.45 -23.50 -15.62
N LEU A 30 23.46 -23.37 -14.73
CA LEU A 30 22.96 -24.41 -13.83
C LEU A 30 21.58 -24.00 -13.28
N ALA A 31 20.70 -24.99 -13.28
CA ALA A 31 19.30 -24.98 -12.91
C ALA A 31 19.08 -24.71 -11.41
N ASP A 32 18.02 -24.06 -11.00
CA ASP A 32 16.73 -24.62 -10.67
C ASP A 32 15.83 -23.58 -10.00
N ASP A 33 14.56 -23.75 -10.15
CA ASP A 33 13.40 -22.97 -9.70
C ASP A 33 12.85 -21.98 -10.74
N SER A 34 12.15 -22.56 -11.69
CA SER A 34 11.30 -21.89 -12.66
C SER A 34 10.15 -21.12 -12.02
N ILE A 35 10.40 -19.86 -11.73
CA ILE A 35 9.38 -18.83 -11.83
C ILE A 35 9.54 -18.25 -13.22
N ASN A 36 8.52 -18.42 -14.04
CA ASN A 36 8.43 -17.86 -15.37
C ASN A 36 8.38 -16.32 -15.27
N ASP A 37 9.54 -15.70 -15.02
CA ASP A 37 9.78 -14.28 -15.21
C ASP A 37 10.04 -14.12 -16.71
N GLN A 38 9.00 -13.72 -17.43
CA GLN A 38 9.21 -13.24 -18.79
C GLN A 38 10.18 -12.06 -18.72
N ASN A 39 11.43 -12.32 -19.08
CA ASN A 39 12.42 -11.32 -19.39
C ASN A 39 11.83 -10.37 -20.42
N MET A 40 11.59 -9.13 -20.03
CA MET A 40 11.43 -8.05 -20.96
C MET A 40 12.76 -7.30 -21.01
N ASP A 41 13.52 -7.57 -22.08
CA ASP A 41 14.59 -6.69 -22.53
C ASP A 41 13.96 -5.35 -22.89
N PHE A 42 14.40 -4.30 -22.19
CA PHE A 42 14.05 -2.93 -22.50
C PHE A 42 15.27 -2.23 -23.08
N ASP A 43 15.43 -2.31 -24.37
CA ASP A 43 16.19 -1.36 -25.14
C ASP A 43 15.24 -0.40 -25.86
N ALA A 44 15.66 0.89 -25.86
CA ALA A 44 15.07 2.03 -26.55
C ALA A 44 13.89 2.74 -25.87
N GLN A 45 14.24 3.82 -25.19
CA GLN A 45 13.33 4.92 -24.88
C GLN A 45 13.11 5.80 -26.12
N PRO A 46 11.87 6.00 -26.56
CA PRO A 46 11.59 7.13 -27.45
C PRO A 46 11.57 8.43 -26.61
N SER A 47 12.36 9.42 -27.06
CA SER A 47 12.28 10.79 -26.58
C SER A 47 10.89 11.35 -26.86
N VAL A 48 10.08 11.52 -25.82
CA VAL A 48 8.78 12.21 -25.93
C VAL A 48 8.97 13.64 -25.44
N SER A 49 8.91 14.57 -26.36
CA SER A 49 8.68 15.98 -26.09
C SER A 49 7.33 16.14 -25.37
N ILE A 50 7.37 16.77 -24.21
CA ILE A 50 6.17 17.10 -23.44
C ILE A 50 5.51 18.30 -24.12
N GLY A 51 4.50 18.03 -24.93
CA GLY A 51 3.51 19.03 -25.30
C GLY A 51 2.62 19.30 -24.08
N VAL A 52 2.62 20.55 -23.64
CA VAL A 52 1.66 21.08 -22.67
C VAL A 52 0.30 21.02 -23.35
N LEU A 53 -0.58 20.12 -22.94
CA LEU A 53 -1.98 20.18 -23.31
C LEU A 53 -2.69 21.06 -22.29
N ASP A 54 -3.08 22.22 -22.76
CA ASP A 54 -4.00 23.16 -22.13
C ASP A 54 -5.37 22.47 -21.98
N ASP A 55 -5.84 22.35 -20.77
CA ASP A 55 -7.16 21.78 -20.44
C ASP A 55 -8.13 22.94 -20.18
N SER A 56 -8.70 23.46 -21.25
CA SER A 56 -9.87 24.31 -21.20
C SER A 56 -10.98 23.67 -22.02
N THR A 57 -12.01 23.26 -21.37
CA THR A 57 -13.42 23.15 -21.74
C THR A 57 -14.09 21.87 -21.22
N LEU A 58 -14.81 21.98 -20.16
CA LEU A 58 -16.08 21.27 -19.98
C LEU A 58 -17.06 22.20 -19.28
N ASP A 59 -17.99 22.66 -20.08
CA ASP A 59 -19.15 23.45 -19.69
C ASP A 59 -20.04 22.73 -18.69
N ALA A 60 -20.46 23.50 -17.70
CA ALA A 60 -21.53 23.19 -16.79
C ALA A 60 -22.84 23.64 -17.38
N SER A 61 -23.80 22.77 -17.54
CA SER A 61 -25.22 23.13 -17.68
C SER A 61 -25.96 22.85 -16.38
N SER A 62 -26.45 23.95 -15.85
CA SER A 62 -27.35 24.09 -14.72
C SER A 62 -28.75 23.56 -15.01
N SER A 63 -29.41 23.00 -14.01
CA SER A 63 -30.84 23.24 -13.84
C SER A 63 -31.20 23.21 -12.36
N SER A 64 -31.74 24.34 -11.97
CA SER A 64 -32.37 24.67 -10.71
C SER A 64 -33.71 24.00 -10.54
N SER A 65 -34.08 23.66 -9.31
CA SER A 65 -35.46 23.90 -8.83
C SER A 65 -35.45 23.95 -7.32
N ASP A 66 -35.92 25.10 -6.87
CA ASP A 66 -36.36 25.43 -5.50
C ASP A 66 -37.47 24.48 -5.04
N ASP A 67 -37.55 24.21 -3.73
CA ASP A 67 -38.76 24.50 -2.98
C ASP A 67 -38.49 24.53 -1.48
N ARG A 68 -39.15 25.54 -0.93
CA ARG A 68 -39.19 25.95 0.48
C ARG A 68 -40.29 25.21 1.23
N SER A 69 -40.14 25.25 2.52
CA SER A 69 -41.10 25.48 3.63
C SER A 69 -41.02 24.35 4.65
N SER A 70 -41.19 24.54 5.90
CA SER A 70 -41.41 25.64 6.83
C SER A 70 -41.40 25.04 8.23
N ALA A 71 -41.02 25.84 9.18
CA ALA A 71 -41.03 25.59 10.62
C ALA A 71 -42.40 25.15 11.14
N ASP A 72 -42.42 24.39 12.23
CA ASP A 72 -43.20 24.83 13.39
C ASP A 72 -42.77 24.15 14.69
N SER A 73 -42.64 25.01 15.65
CA SER A 73 -42.46 24.82 17.07
C SER A 73 -43.75 24.39 17.76
N TYR A 74 -43.70 23.54 18.79
CA TYR A 74 -44.61 23.71 19.92
C TYR A 74 -43.98 23.29 21.25
N LEU A 75 -44.01 24.25 22.15
CA LEU A 75 -43.85 24.18 23.59
C LEU A 75 -45.10 23.60 24.25
N GLY A 76 -44.92 22.90 25.36
CA GLY A 76 -46.03 22.53 26.21
C GLY A 76 -45.56 22.01 27.58
N ALA A 77 -45.69 22.86 28.54
CA ALA A 77 -45.32 22.74 29.94
C ALA A 77 -46.39 22.08 30.80
N GLY A 78 -45.96 21.65 32.01
CA GLY A 78 -46.78 21.65 33.21
C GLY A 78 -47.26 20.27 33.66
N VAL A 79 -47.23 19.87 34.86
CA VAL A 79 -47.32 20.35 36.23
C VAL A 79 -47.44 19.13 37.16
N ALA A 80 -46.68 19.08 38.18
CA ALA A 80 -46.79 18.78 39.60
C ALA A 80 -47.94 17.91 40.19
N GLY A 81 -47.56 17.18 41.22
CA GLY A 81 -48.42 16.73 42.32
C GLY A 81 -48.09 15.30 42.76
N ASP A 82 -47.62 15.04 43.76
CA ASP A 82 -47.71 15.04 45.23
C ASP A 82 -47.50 13.63 45.82
N SER A 83 -46.58 13.58 46.73
CA SER A 83 -46.38 12.86 47.99
C SER A 83 -47.18 11.60 48.29
N VAL A 84 -46.54 10.57 48.88
CA VAL A 84 -46.54 10.14 50.28
C VAL A 84 -45.89 8.77 50.46
N ASP A 85 -44.84 8.74 51.24
CA ASP A 85 -44.44 7.86 52.34
C ASP A 85 -44.75 6.35 52.30
N SER A 86 -43.76 5.51 52.40
CA SER A 86 -43.56 4.59 53.53
C SER A 86 -42.34 3.70 53.36
N ASN A 87 -41.51 3.65 54.38
CA ASN A 87 -40.42 2.75 54.72
C ASN A 87 -40.67 1.29 54.36
N GLN A 88 -39.71 0.66 53.69
CA GLN A 88 -39.20 -0.63 54.13
C GLN A 88 -37.76 -0.87 53.64
N SER A 89 -36.88 -0.91 54.62
CA SER A 89 -35.49 -1.34 54.54
C SER A 89 -35.44 -2.83 54.22
N THR A 90 -34.80 -3.21 53.08
CA THR A 90 -34.13 -4.51 52.97
C THR A 90 -32.83 -4.32 52.22
N ASN A 91 -31.75 -4.35 52.97
CA ASN A 91 -30.40 -4.56 52.50
C ASN A 91 -30.29 -5.81 51.64
N LEU A 92 -29.96 -5.68 50.37
CA LEU A 92 -29.27 -6.71 49.60
C LEU A 92 -28.34 -6.02 48.59
N THR A 93 -27.20 -5.57 49.13
CA THR A 93 -26.04 -5.20 48.35
C THR A 93 -25.37 -6.46 47.86
N SER A 94 -25.67 -6.88 46.65
CA SER A 94 -24.79 -7.74 45.88
C SER A 94 -24.40 -6.99 44.59
N ASN A 95 -23.52 -6.01 44.74
CA ASN A 95 -22.76 -5.46 43.62
C ASN A 95 -21.77 -6.51 43.13
N SER A 96 -22.22 -7.49 42.38
CA SER A 96 -21.34 -8.25 41.50
C SER A 96 -21.03 -7.39 40.29
N THR A 97 -19.99 -6.57 40.38
CA THR A 97 -19.34 -6.04 39.23
C THR A 97 -18.85 -7.19 38.37
N ALA A 98 -19.69 -7.67 37.47
CA ALA A 98 -19.32 -8.67 36.49
C ALA A 98 -18.14 -8.07 35.67
N ALA A 99 -16.95 -8.58 35.94
CA ALA A 99 -15.73 -8.13 35.23
C ALA A 99 -15.99 -8.19 33.73
N VAL A 100 -15.90 -7.03 33.03
CA VAL A 100 -16.12 -6.93 31.61
C VAL A 100 -15.13 -7.86 30.92
N LYS A 101 -15.58 -8.98 30.39
CA LYS A 101 -14.74 -9.98 29.72
C LYS A 101 -14.14 -9.37 28.47
N LYS A 102 -12.83 -9.17 28.45
CA LYS A 102 -12.10 -8.63 27.30
C LYS A 102 -12.33 -9.49 26.04
N THR A 103 -12.73 -8.86 24.93
CA THR A 103 -12.90 -9.51 23.63
C THR A 103 -11.58 -10.13 23.16
N PRO A 104 -11.55 -11.43 22.77
CA PRO A 104 -10.33 -12.08 22.29
C PRO A 104 -9.90 -11.54 20.93
N ARG A 105 -8.59 -11.59 20.66
CA ARG A 105 -8.01 -11.24 19.37
C ARG A 105 -7.46 -12.49 18.70
N VAL A 106 -7.60 -12.56 17.38
CA VAL A 106 -7.00 -13.60 16.54
C VAL A 106 -6.33 -12.94 15.33
N TRP A 107 -5.16 -13.45 14.95
CA TRP A 107 -4.36 -12.87 13.86
C TRP A 107 -3.57 -13.93 13.09
N ILE A 108 -3.10 -13.55 11.91
CA ILE A 108 -2.13 -14.34 11.15
C ILE A 108 -0.77 -14.20 11.83
N ASN A 109 -0.28 -15.27 12.45
CA ASN A 109 0.99 -15.30 13.17
C ASN A 109 2.19 -15.54 12.24
N LYS A 110 2.04 -16.46 11.29
CA LYS A 110 3.06 -16.74 10.28
C LYS A 110 2.41 -16.88 8.90
N MET A 111 3.12 -16.43 7.87
CA MET A 111 2.71 -16.57 6.48
C MET A 111 3.92 -16.92 5.63
N SER A 112 3.76 -17.92 4.77
CA SER A 112 4.73 -18.30 3.75
C SER A 112 4.03 -18.30 2.39
N ILE A 113 4.65 -17.64 1.41
CA ILE A 113 4.10 -17.50 0.06
C ILE A 113 4.94 -18.37 -0.87
N LYS A 114 4.29 -19.36 -1.49
CA LYS A 114 4.90 -20.26 -2.48
C LYS A 114 4.08 -20.15 -3.76
N SER A 115 4.62 -19.47 -4.79
CA SER A 115 3.94 -19.32 -6.08
C SER A 115 2.44 -18.99 -5.92
N LYS A 116 1.54 -19.85 -6.35
CA LYS A 116 0.08 -19.67 -6.31
C LYS A 116 -0.57 -20.04 -4.97
N LYS A 117 0.20 -20.50 -3.97
CA LYS A 117 -0.29 -20.93 -2.66
C LYS A 117 0.25 -20.03 -1.55
N THR A 118 -0.53 -19.85 -0.48
CA THR A 118 -0.13 -19.16 0.74
C THR A 118 -0.39 -20.11 1.91
N VAL A 119 0.64 -20.39 2.71
CA VAL A 119 0.51 -21.16 3.95
C VAL A 119 0.40 -20.19 5.11
N ILE A 120 -0.65 -20.33 5.91
CA ILE A 120 -1.01 -19.40 6.98
C ILE A 120 -1.09 -20.15 8.29
N LYS A 121 -0.47 -19.61 9.35
CA LYS A 121 -0.62 -20.05 10.73
C LYS A 121 -1.33 -18.94 11.53
N LEU A 122 -2.41 -19.31 12.23
CA LEU A 122 -3.17 -18.39 13.08
C LEU A 122 -2.73 -18.51 14.53
N LYS A 123 -2.95 -17.45 15.32
CA LYS A 123 -2.74 -17.40 16.77
C LYS A 123 -3.80 -16.49 17.38
N SER A 124 -4.18 -16.76 18.64
CA SER A 124 -5.04 -15.90 19.47
C SER A 124 -4.36 -15.54 20.79
N ASP A 125 -4.81 -14.46 21.41
CA ASP A 125 -4.35 -14.02 22.75
C ASP A 125 -5.06 -14.71 23.89
N LYS A 126 -6.21 -15.35 23.64
CA LYS A 126 -6.93 -16.18 24.61
C LYS A 126 -6.94 -17.65 24.20
N LYS A 127 -6.94 -18.56 25.17
CA LYS A 127 -7.20 -20.00 24.93
C LYS A 127 -8.60 -20.17 24.35
N GLY A 128 -8.74 -21.01 23.33
CA GLY A 128 -10.02 -21.25 22.66
C GLY A 128 -9.84 -21.90 21.30
N ILE A 129 -10.92 -22.00 20.54
CA ILE A 129 -10.94 -22.62 19.22
C ILE A 129 -11.02 -21.54 18.14
N ILE A 130 -10.12 -21.59 17.18
CA ILE A 130 -10.19 -20.75 15.98
C ILE A 130 -10.95 -21.50 14.89
N TYR A 131 -12.04 -20.89 14.42
CA TYR A 131 -12.85 -21.42 13.32
C TYR A 131 -12.55 -20.64 12.04
N TYR A 132 -12.57 -21.33 10.89
CA TYR A 132 -12.27 -20.68 9.61
C TYR A 132 -13.01 -21.28 8.42
N THR A 133 -13.11 -20.46 7.34
CA THR A 133 -13.54 -20.85 6.00
C THR A 133 -12.52 -20.40 4.98
N THR A 134 -12.48 -20.99 3.78
CA THR A 134 -11.54 -20.63 2.70
C THR A 134 -12.23 -20.20 1.41
N ASP A 135 -13.54 -20.17 1.40
CA ASP A 135 -14.42 -19.79 0.28
C ASP A 135 -14.97 -18.35 0.39
N GLY A 136 -14.72 -17.69 1.53
CA GLY A 136 -15.22 -16.36 1.81
C GLY A 136 -16.57 -16.32 2.54
N SER A 137 -17.19 -17.47 2.82
CA SER A 137 -18.35 -17.54 3.72
C SER A 137 -17.97 -17.14 5.15
N ASN A 138 -18.93 -16.66 5.96
CA ASN A 138 -18.66 -16.33 7.35
C ASN A 138 -18.52 -17.62 8.16
N PRO A 139 -17.42 -17.81 8.92
CA PRO A 139 -17.24 -18.99 9.74
C PRO A 139 -18.20 -18.98 10.94
N THR A 140 -18.69 -20.18 11.27
CA THR A 140 -19.51 -20.48 12.45
C THR A 140 -18.79 -21.51 13.32
N VAL A 141 -19.35 -21.86 14.46
CA VAL A 141 -18.83 -22.94 15.33
C VAL A 141 -18.89 -24.32 14.66
N LYS A 142 -19.65 -24.47 13.56
CA LYS A 142 -19.69 -25.67 12.74
C LYS A 142 -18.62 -25.69 11.64
N SER A 143 -17.89 -24.58 11.43
CA SER A 143 -16.85 -24.46 10.41
C SER A 143 -15.58 -25.22 10.82
N LYS A 144 -14.61 -25.30 9.88
CA LYS A 144 -13.32 -25.96 10.13
C LYS A 144 -12.61 -25.35 11.32
N LYS A 145 -12.13 -26.21 12.23
CA LYS A 145 -11.30 -25.82 13.39
C LYS A 145 -9.83 -25.73 12.95
N PHE A 146 -9.17 -24.63 13.29
CA PHE A 146 -7.74 -24.46 13.03
C PHE A 146 -6.93 -25.34 13.99
N ARG A 147 -6.05 -26.16 13.43
CA ARG A 147 -5.11 -27.00 14.19
C ARG A 147 -3.66 -26.59 13.94
N ASN A 148 -3.19 -26.60 12.69
CA ASN A 148 -1.78 -26.36 12.35
C ASN A 148 -1.60 -25.25 11.30
N ASN A 149 -1.85 -25.56 10.04
CA ASN A 149 -1.64 -24.66 8.90
C ASN A 149 -2.85 -24.65 7.97
N ILE A 150 -3.11 -23.51 7.36
CA ILE A 150 -4.11 -23.37 6.29
C ILE A 150 -3.36 -23.11 5.00
N THR A 151 -3.50 -23.99 4.01
CA THR A 151 -2.99 -23.75 2.66
C THR A 151 -4.10 -23.11 1.83
N LEU A 152 -3.86 -21.88 1.40
CA LEU A 152 -4.81 -21.08 0.66
C LEU A 152 -4.30 -20.81 -0.75
N SER A 153 -5.08 -21.11 -1.80
CA SER A 153 -4.75 -20.64 -3.14
C SER A 153 -4.93 -19.13 -3.24
N SER A 154 -4.20 -18.47 -4.15
CA SER A 154 -4.21 -17.00 -4.28
C SER A 154 -5.59 -16.40 -4.57
N LYS A 155 -6.52 -17.20 -5.13
CA LYS A 155 -7.88 -16.76 -5.48
C LYS A 155 -8.88 -16.93 -4.33
N LYS A 156 -8.56 -17.72 -3.30
CA LYS A 156 -9.45 -18.02 -2.17
C LYS A 156 -9.40 -16.91 -1.12
N VAL A 157 -10.48 -16.80 -0.36
CA VAL A 157 -10.65 -15.84 0.71
C VAL A 157 -10.73 -16.59 2.04
N LEU A 158 -9.79 -16.32 2.94
CA LEU A 158 -9.82 -16.84 4.31
C LEU A 158 -10.63 -15.91 5.20
N LYS A 159 -11.62 -16.46 5.90
CA LYS A 159 -12.26 -15.79 7.03
C LYS A 159 -12.10 -16.62 8.27
N TYR A 160 -11.91 -15.97 9.43
CA TYR A 160 -11.65 -16.68 10.69
C TYR A 160 -12.04 -15.83 11.90
N PHE A 161 -12.37 -16.50 12.99
CA PHE A 161 -12.58 -15.91 14.30
C PHE A 161 -12.14 -16.89 15.38
N VAL A 162 -11.97 -16.42 16.61
CA VAL A 162 -11.76 -17.27 17.80
C VAL A 162 -12.96 -17.21 18.72
N LEU A 163 -13.37 -18.38 19.21
CA LEU A 163 -14.25 -18.55 20.37
C LEU A 163 -13.36 -18.97 21.54
N ALA A 164 -13.20 -18.08 22.51
CA ALA A 164 -12.41 -18.36 23.70
C ALA A 164 -13.14 -19.28 24.68
N ASN A 165 -12.38 -19.95 25.55
CA ASN A 165 -12.96 -20.90 26.54
C ASN A 165 -13.90 -20.22 27.55
N ASP A 166 -13.74 -18.89 27.74
CA ASP A 166 -14.64 -18.08 28.60
C ASP A 166 -15.96 -17.67 27.89
N GLY A 167 -16.24 -18.23 26.69
CA GLY A 167 -17.42 -17.96 25.89
C GLY A 167 -17.32 -16.68 25.05
N THR A 168 -16.29 -15.84 25.21
CA THR A 168 -16.15 -14.63 24.44
C THR A 168 -15.71 -14.92 23.01
N LYS A 169 -16.23 -14.14 22.03
CA LYS A 169 -15.98 -14.32 20.60
C LYS A 169 -15.30 -13.10 20.03
N SER A 170 -14.29 -13.31 19.16
CA SER A 170 -13.71 -12.21 18.37
C SER A 170 -14.63 -11.81 17.22
N LYS A 171 -14.40 -10.63 16.65
CA LYS A 171 -14.92 -10.31 15.32
C LYS A 171 -14.35 -11.26 14.26
N ILE A 172 -15.03 -11.37 13.11
CA ILE A 172 -14.55 -12.12 11.96
C ILE A 172 -13.49 -11.30 11.22
N PHE A 173 -12.33 -11.90 11.02
CA PHE A 173 -11.25 -11.34 10.22
C PHE A 173 -11.25 -11.95 8.83
N THR A 174 -10.82 -11.16 7.85
CA THR A 174 -10.75 -11.59 6.45
C THR A 174 -9.33 -11.37 5.91
N TYR A 175 -8.77 -12.40 5.29
CA TYR A 175 -7.56 -12.31 4.49
C TYR A 175 -7.83 -12.70 3.04
N LYS A 176 -7.36 -11.87 2.12
CA LYS A 176 -7.48 -12.05 0.68
C LYS A 176 -6.17 -11.61 0.05
N ARG A 177 -5.49 -12.54 -0.63
CA ARG A 177 -4.22 -12.25 -1.30
C ARG A 177 -4.43 -11.36 -2.52
N ILE A 178 -5.37 -11.69 -3.39
CA ILE A 178 -5.76 -10.85 -4.52
C ILE A 178 -6.92 -9.94 -4.09
N LEU A 179 -6.63 -8.66 -3.87
CA LEU A 179 -7.65 -7.69 -3.44
C LEU A 179 -8.74 -7.47 -4.49
N GLY A 180 -8.34 -7.44 -5.75
CA GLY A 180 -9.25 -7.31 -6.86
C GLY A 180 -8.55 -7.47 -8.19
N LYS A 181 -9.34 -7.73 -9.24
CA LYS A 181 -8.90 -7.93 -10.62
C LYS A 181 -9.85 -7.20 -11.57
N THR A 182 -9.31 -6.63 -12.63
CA THR A 182 -10.04 -6.08 -13.79
C THR A 182 -9.36 -6.51 -15.07
N SER A 183 -9.86 -6.09 -16.24
CA SER A 183 -9.14 -6.26 -17.51
C SER A 183 -7.77 -5.56 -17.52
N LYS A 184 -7.57 -4.51 -16.71
CA LYS A 184 -6.31 -3.75 -16.62
C LYS A 184 -5.23 -4.49 -15.84
N GLY A 185 -5.60 -5.43 -14.96
CA GLY A 185 -4.67 -6.15 -14.08
C GLY A 185 -5.29 -6.47 -12.72
N TYR A 186 -4.44 -6.70 -11.72
CA TYR A 186 -4.87 -7.03 -10.37
C TYR A 186 -3.95 -6.44 -9.30
N VAL A 187 -4.42 -6.39 -8.07
CA VAL A 187 -3.64 -5.96 -6.90
C VAL A 187 -3.47 -7.12 -5.94
N GLU A 188 -2.23 -7.44 -5.62
CA GLU A 188 -1.85 -8.45 -4.64
C GLU A 188 -1.48 -7.81 -3.30
N LYS A 189 -1.92 -8.41 -2.18
CA LYS A 189 -1.58 -7.99 -0.82
C LYS A 189 -0.81 -9.09 -0.11
N LEU A 190 0.42 -8.78 0.29
CA LEU A 190 1.36 -9.70 0.92
C LEU A 190 1.80 -9.17 2.27
N TYR A 191 2.06 -10.06 3.22
CA TYR A 191 2.52 -9.69 4.55
C TYR A 191 3.91 -10.25 4.83
N TYR A 192 4.73 -9.43 5.49
CA TYR A 192 6.09 -9.77 5.90
C TYR A 192 6.36 -9.30 7.33
N GLY A 193 7.39 -9.88 7.95
CA GLY A 193 7.86 -9.51 9.27
C GLY A 193 7.03 -10.07 10.42
N ASN A 194 7.06 -9.36 11.54
CA ASN A 194 6.30 -9.76 12.74
C ASN A 194 4.83 -9.38 12.58
N LEU A 195 4.00 -10.35 12.18
CA LEU A 195 2.58 -10.13 11.94
C LEU A 195 1.76 -9.86 13.21
N SER A 196 2.35 -10.09 14.39
CA SER A 196 1.75 -9.76 15.69
C SER A 196 2.06 -8.33 16.13
N SER A 197 2.94 -7.62 15.41
CA SER A 197 3.32 -6.25 15.73
C SER A 197 2.12 -5.30 15.61
N ASN A 198 1.99 -4.38 16.55
CA ASN A 198 1.04 -3.27 16.49
C ASN A 198 1.53 -2.13 15.57
N GLN A 199 2.80 -2.17 15.15
CA GLN A 199 3.38 -1.24 14.20
C GLN A 199 3.36 -1.83 12.79
N THR A 200 2.66 -1.15 11.90
CA THR A 200 2.49 -1.56 10.50
C THR A 200 3.10 -0.55 9.56
N ILE A 201 3.89 -1.03 8.60
CA ILE A 201 4.41 -0.25 7.47
C ILE A 201 3.76 -0.80 6.21
N ALA A 202 3.21 0.06 5.37
CA ALA A 202 2.67 -0.33 4.08
C ALA A 202 3.57 0.19 2.94
N LEU A 203 3.80 -0.66 1.96
CA LEU A 203 4.56 -0.33 0.75
C LEU A 203 3.68 -0.60 -0.46
N ILE A 204 3.75 0.27 -1.44
CA ILE A 204 3.04 0.16 -2.72
C ILE A 204 4.10 0.05 -3.81
N VAL A 205 3.98 -0.93 -4.68
CA VAL A 205 4.86 -1.17 -5.82
C VAL A 205 4.06 -1.56 -7.06
N GLY A 206 4.62 -1.37 -8.24
CA GLY A 206 4.01 -1.80 -9.49
C GLY A 206 2.97 -0.81 -10.05
N VAL A 207 2.93 0.42 -9.55
CA VAL A 207 2.03 1.46 -10.09
C VAL A 207 2.39 1.73 -11.55
N HIS A 208 3.67 1.83 -11.85
CA HIS A 208 4.19 2.03 -13.19
C HIS A 208 5.02 0.80 -13.61
N VAL A 209 4.66 0.19 -14.72
CA VAL A 209 5.27 -1.07 -15.20
C VAL A 209 6.77 -0.90 -15.48
N GLN A 210 7.16 0.24 -16.05
CA GLN A 210 8.53 0.54 -16.44
C GLN A 210 9.49 0.75 -15.25
N GLU A 211 8.95 0.94 -14.06
CA GLU A 211 9.69 1.18 -12.81
C GLU A 211 9.97 -0.12 -12.04
N SER A 212 10.07 -1.25 -12.75
CA SER A 212 10.09 -2.59 -12.16
C SER A 212 11.35 -2.91 -11.36
N GLY A 213 12.45 -2.20 -11.59
CA GLY A 213 13.74 -2.48 -10.95
C GLY A 213 13.70 -2.32 -9.44
N MET A 214 13.25 -1.15 -8.95
CA MET A 214 13.12 -0.88 -7.52
C MET A 214 11.94 -1.63 -6.90
N HIS A 215 10.84 -1.80 -7.64
CA HIS A 215 9.70 -2.60 -7.20
C HIS A 215 10.12 -4.04 -6.85
N ASN A 216 10.88 -4.70 -7.74
CA ASN A 216 11.41 -6.03 -7.52
C ASN A 216 12.44 -6.07 -6.40
N ALA A 217 13.29 -5.04 -6.27
CA ALA A 217 14.27 -4.95 -5.20
C ALA A 217 13.63 -4.86 -3.81
N ILE A 218 12.55 -4.05 -3.67
CA ILE A 218 11.74 -3.97 -2.44
C ILE A 218 11.11 -5.33 -2.11
N TYR A 219 10.49 -5.97 -3.09
CA TYR A 219 9.89 -7.31 -2.90
C TYR A 219 10.92 -8.34 -2.44
N LYS A 220 12.07 -8.42 -3.13
CA LYS A 220 13.18 -9.32 -2.77
C LYS A 220 13.73 -9.01 -1.37
N SER A 221 13.87 -7.74 -1.02
CA SER A 221 14.34 -7.31 0.31
C SER A 221 13.40 -7.76 1.42
N LEU A 222 12.08 -7.56 1.27
CA LEU A 222 11.08 -8.03 2.23
C LEU A 222 11.10 -9.55 2.38
N LYS A 223 11.16 -10.29 1.26
CA LYS A 223 11.23 -11.75 1.27
C LYS A 223 12.48 -12.25 2.00
N LYS A 224 13.66 -11.71 1.66
CA LYS A 224 14.96 -12.08 2.26
C LYS A 224 15.03 -11.78 3.76
N LYS A 225 14.49 -10.62 4.18
CA LYS A 225 14.58 -10.15 5.56
C LYS A 225 13.39 -10.55 6.43
N ASN A 226 12.42 -11.27 5.91
CA ASN A 226 11.13 -11.55 6.55
C ASN A 226 11.25 -11.93 8.05
N ALA A 227 12.11 -12.91 8.37
CA ALA A 227 12.31 -13.38 9.76
C ALA A 227 13.00 -12.37 10.68
N LYS A 228 13.65 -11.33 10.12
CA LYS A 228 14.42 -10.31 10.85
C LYS A 228 13.67 -8.99 11.00
N LEU A 229 12.43 -8.91 10.50
CA LEU A 229 11.61 -7.71 10.59
C LEU A 229 10.76 -7.76 11.86
N ASN A 230 10.93 -6.77 12.73
CA ASN A 230 10.22 -6.65 14.01
C ASN A 230 8.83 -6.05 13.87
N ARG A 231 8.55 -5.39 12.73
CA ARG A 231 7.27 -4.77 12.40
C ARG A 231 6.51 -5.59 11.39
N ARG A 232 5.19 -5.38 11.33
CA ARG A 232 4.35 -5.90 10.26
C ARG A 232 4.52 -5.04 9.02
N PHE A 233 4.95 -5.65 7.91
CA PHE A 233 5.00 -5.02 6.61
C PHE A 233 3.86 -5.55 5.74
N VAL A 234 3.13 -4.63 5.12
CA VAL A 234 2.10 -4.93 4.13
C VAL A 234 2.60 -4.43 2.78
N LEU A 235 2.81 -5.33 1.84
CA LEU A 235 3.17 -4.99 0.47
C LEU A 235 1.93 -5.08 -0.41
N TYR A 236 1.56 -3.98 -1.04
CA TYR A 236 0.60 -3.92 -2.12
C TYR A 236 1.36 -3.95 -3.44
N PHE A 237 1.18 -5.01 -4.20
CA PHE A 237 1.82 -5.17 -5.50
C PHE A 237 0.76 -5.07 -6.60
N ILE A 238 0.87 -4.05 -7.44
CA ILE A 238 0.01 -3.83 -8.59
C ILE A 238 0.62 -4.56 -9.78
N HIS A 239 -0.17 -5.44 -10.40
CA HIS A 239 0.20 -6.18 -11.59
C HIS A 239 -0.66 -5.68 -12.76
N VAL A 240 -0.11 -4.77 -13.54
CA VAL A 240 -0.74 -4.31 -14.79
C VAL A 240 -0.57 -5.40 -15.85
N THR A 241 -1.68 -5.81 -16.50
CA THR A 241 -1.67 -6.86 -17.52
C THR A 241 -2.08 -6.35 -18.91
N LYS A 242 -2.76 -5.21 -18.97
CA LYS A 242 -3.21 -4.59 -20.23
C LYS A 242 -2.32 -3.40 -20.59
N ASP A 243 -2.05 -3.24 -21.87
CA ASP A 243 -1.31 -2.11 -22.47
C ASP A 243 0.10 -1.91 -21.86
N LYS A 244 0.79 -3.00 -21.48
CA LYS A 244 2.08 -2.94 -20.81
C LYS A 244 3.14 -2.17 -21.58
N ASN A 245 3.12 -2.28 -22.91
CA ASN A 245 4.09 -1.65 -23.81
C ASN A 245 3.77 -0.17 -24.11
N SER A 246 2.58 0.30 -23.75
CA SER A 246 2.21 1.71 -23.87
C SER A 246 2.53 2.43 -22.57
N TYR A 247 3.55 3.32 -22.59
CA TYR A 247 3.96 4.07 -21.40
C TYR A 247 2.78 4.80 -20.72
N PRO A 248 2.00 5.67 -21.43
CA PRO A 248 0.91 6.39 -20.77
C PRO A 248 -0.24 5.48 -20.31
N LYS A 249 -0.64 4.49 -21.13
CA LYS A 249 -1.75 3.59 -20.80
C LYS A 249 -1.42 2.67 -19.64
N SER A 250 -0.21 2.10 -19.60
CA SER A 250 0.20 1.20 -18.50
C SER A 250 0.31 1.95 -17.17
N ARG A 251 0.83 3.19 -17.16
CA ARG A 251 0.86 4.06 -15.98
C ARG A 251 -0.55 4.32 -15.45
N MET A 252 -1.46 4.78 -16.32
CA MET A 252 -2.86 5.03 -15.95
C MET A 252 -3.55 3.75 -15.43
N ASN A 253 -3.31 2.60 -16.07
CA ASN A 253 -3.88 1.32 -15.60
C ASN A 253 -3.43 0.99 -14.18
N GLY A 254 -2.17 1.20 -13.84
CA GLY A 254 -1.65 0.98 -12.48
C GLY A 254 -2.24 1.95 -11.47
N GLN A 255 -2.34 3.23 -11.81
CA GLN A 255 -2.95 4.26 -10.95
C GLN A 255 -4.42 3.97 -10.65
N VAL A 256 -5.19 3.57 -11.66
CA VAL A 256 -6.62 3.18 -11.49
C VAL A 256 -6.75 1.94 -10.60
N LEU A 257 -5.89 0.92 -10.78
CA LEU A 257 -5.89 -0.27 -9.92
C LEU A 257 -5.55 0.09 -8.47
N GLY A 258 -4.55 0.93 -8.25
CA GLY A 258 -4.15 1.41 -6.92
C GLY A 258 -5.26 2.17 -6.23
N ASN A 259 -5.90 3.12 -6.92
CA ASN A 259 -7.04 3.86 -6.40
C ASN A 259 -8.20 2.94 -6.02
N LYS A 260 -8.61 2.07 -6.96
CA LYS A 260 -9.78 1.19 -6.78
C LYS A 260 -9.63 0.22 -5.61
N TYR A 261 -8.44 -0.33 -5.39
CA TYR A 261 -8.25 -1.42 -4.44
C TYR A 261 -7.42 -1.05 -3.22
N ILE A 262 -6.30 -0.33 -3.37
CA ILE A 262 -5.41 -0.01 -2.25
C ILE A 262 -6.01 1.08 -1.37
N VAL A 263 -6.48 2.18 -1.96
CA VAL A 263 -7.07 3.30 -1.20
C VAL A 263 -8.27 2.84 -0.37
N LYS A 264 -9.02 1.83 -0.83
CA LYS A 264 -10.15 1.26 -0.06
C LYS A 264 -9.71 0.30 1.05
N ASP A 265 -8.60 -0.42 0.86
CA ASP A 265 -8.15 -1.45 1.81
C ASP A 265 -7.20 -0.91 2.89
N ILE A 266 -6.42 0.13 2.59
CA ILE A 266 -5.29 0.60 3.40
C ILE A 266 -5.66 0.95 4.85
N SER A 267 -6.85 1.54 5.07
CA SER A 267 -7.32 1.92 6.41
C SER A 267 -7.56 0.72 7.32
N LYS A 268 -7.81 -0.47 6.76
CA LYS A 268 -7.98 -1.72 7.51
C LYS A 268 -6.67 -2.18 8.14
N GLU A 269 -5.55 -1.88 7.50
CA GLU A 269 -4.22 -2.24 7.96
C GLU A 269 -3.66 -1.28 9.02
N LYS A 270 -4.26 -0.09 9.17
CA LYS A 270 -3.86 0.98 10.11
C LYS A 270 -2.34 1.24 10.10
N PRO A 271 -1.72 1.48 8.92
CA PRO A 271 -0.28 1.67 8.86
C PRO A 271 0.14 2.98 9.52
N GLN A 272 1.29 2.98 10.19
CA GLN A 272 1.95 4.20 10.68
C GLN A 272 2.59 4.99 9.54
N ILE A 273 3.09 4.30 8.52
CA ILE A 273 3.68 4.89 7.31
C ILE A 273 3.20 4.09 6.09
N VAL A 274 2.84 4.81 5.04
CA VAL A 274 2.70 4.29 3.68
C VAL A 274 3.80 4.89 2.82
N THR A 275 4.46 4.07 2.01
CA THR A 275 5.39 4.56 0.98
C THR A 275 5.03 3.96 -0.36
N ASP A 276 4.79 4.82 -1.34
CA ASP A 276 4.70 4.46 -2.75
C ASP A 276 6.09 4.52 -3.37
N ILE A 277 6.48 3.48 -4.08
CA ILE A 277 7.86 3.30 -4.56
C ILE A 277 7.87 3.55 -6.06
N HIS A 278 8.76 4.46 -6.47
CA HIS A 278 8.90 4.88 -7.85
C HIS A 278 10.36 4.91 -8.32
N GLU A 279 10.52 4.90 -9.64
CA GLU A 279 11.78 5.16 -10.31
C GLU A 279 11.55 6.25 -11.36
N THR A 280 12.53 7.16 -11.49
CA THR A 280 12.48 8.24 -12.48
C THR A 280 13.87 8.55 -12.98
N ASN A 281 13.97 8.99 -14.22
CA ASN A 281 15.18 9.65 -14.69
C ASN A 281 15.18 11.09 -14.13
N TYR A 282 15.89 11.29 -13.00
CA TYR A 282 15.82 12.53 -12.26
C TYR A 282 16.28 13.76 -13.06
N LYS A 283 17.26 13.58 -13.96
CA LYS A 283 17.77 14.67 -14.80
C LYS A 283 16.72 15.11 -15.82
N LEU A 284 16.12 14.15 -16.53
CA LEU A 284 15.09 14.45 -17.54
C LEU A 284 13.81 14.99 -16.89
N SER A 285 13.51 14.57 -15.66
CA SER A 285 12.34 15.06 -14.90
C SER A 285 12.59 16.39 -14.18
N GLY A 286 13.78 16.99 -14.32
CA GLY A 286 14.12 18.24 -13.61
C GLY A 286 14.23 18.09 -12.08
N TYR A 287 14.38 16.88 -11.58
CA TYR A 287 14.50 16.66 -10.14
C TYR A 287 15.91 16.95 -9.64
N LYS A 288 15.98 17.56 -8.44
CA LYS A 288 17.26 17.96 -7.83
C LYS A 288 18.13 16.79 -7.40
N TYR A 289 17.52 15.66 -7.00
CA TYR A 289 18.22 14.53 -6.39
C TYR A 289 17.86 13.22 -7.07
N PRO A 290 18.83 12.30 -7.26
CA PRO A 290 18.56 10.98 -7.85
C PRO A 290 17.84 10.02 -6.90
N ARG A 291 17.74 10.37 -5.62
CA ARG A 291 17.00 9.63 -4.58
C ARG A 291 16.43 10.60 -3.58
N PHE A 292 15.12 10.57 -3.45
CA PHE A 292 14.45 11.46 -2.50
C PHE A 292 13.13 10.86 -1.99
N ILE A 293 12.65 11.43 -0.89
CA ILE A 293 11.31 11.18 -0.38
C ILE A 293 10.51 12.46 -0.50
N HIS A 294 9.36 12.36 -1.19
CA HIS A 294 8.33 13.39 -1.24
C HIS A 294 7.33 13.13 -0.11
N MET A 295 7.14 14.14 0.74
CA MET A 295 6.19 14.05 1.85
C MET A 295 4.79 14.44 1.40
N ILE A 296 3.94 13.46 1.10
CA ILE A 296 2.56 13.71 0.63
C ILE A 296 1.65 14.14 1.78
N SER A 297 1.78 13.57 2.99
CA SER A 297 1.05 14.05 4.16
C SER A 297 1.57 15.42 4.62
N ASN A 298 1.36 16.42 3.76
CA ASN A 298 1.86 17.78 3.88
C ASN A 298 0.71 18.77 3.62
N ASN A 299 0.30 19.51 4.66
CA ASN A 299 -0.82 20.46 4.59
C ASN A 299 -0.52 21.71 3.73
N LYS A 300 0.70 21.87 3.23
CA LYS A 300 1.06 22.88 2.22
C LYS A 300 0.65 22.47 0.81
N ILE A 301 0.32 21.21 0.58
CA ILE A 301 -0.18 20.72 -0.70
C ILE A 301 -1.69 20.98 -0.76
N LYS A 302 -2.14 21.79 -1.72
CA LYS A 302 -3.55 22.24 -1.85
C LYS A 302 -4.57 21.10 -1.86
N SER A 303 -4.26 19.97 -2.50
CA SER A 303 -5.14 18.79 -2.59
C SER A 303 -5.10 17.89 -1.35
N VAL A 304 -4.21 18.14 -0.38
CA VAL A 304 -4.06 17.33 0.84
C VAL A 304 -4.75 18.00 2.01
N LYS A 305 -5.88 17.43 2.42
CA LYS A 305 -6.71 17.95 3.53
C LYS A 305 -6.43 17.14 4.80
N ILE A 306 -5.43 17.56 5.56
CA ILE A 306 -5.01 16.89 6.80
C ILE A 306 -4.85 17.87 7.95
N SER A 307 -4.93 17.36 9.19
CA SER A 307 -4.72 18.15 10.40
C SER A 307 -3.26 18.61 10.54
N LYS A 308 -3.03 19.74 11.22
CA LYS A 308 -1.68 20.18 11.63
C LYS A 308 -0.93 19.10 12.42
N LYS A 309 -1.64 18.34 13.26
CA LYS A 309 -1.10 17.20 14.02
C LYS A 309 -0.53 16.12 13.10
N LEU A 310 -1.26 15.72 12.06
CA LEU A 310 -0.79 14.70 11.11
C LEU A 310 0.40 15.22 10.28
N HIS A 311 0.39 16.48 9.85
CA HIS A 311 1.54 17.09 9.18
C HIS A 311 2.79 17.05 10.06
N LYS A 312 2.70 17.47 11.34
CA LYS A 312 3.79 17.43 12.31
C LYS A 312 4.31 15.99 12.50
N LYS A 313 3.40 15.04 12.67
CA LYS A 313 3.72 13.61 12.78
C LYS A 313 4.48 13.09 11.56
N SER A 314 3.99 13.40 10.35
CA SER A 314 4.63 13.02 9.09
C SER A 314 6.04 13.60 8.98
N SER A 315 6.19 14.90 9.27
CA SER A 315 7.49 15.57 9.25
C SER A 315 8.48 14.95 10.25
N THR A 316 8.02 14.63 11.47
CA THR A 316 8.84 13.98 12.52
C THR A 316 9.31 12.62 12.08
N TYR A 317 8.43 11.77 11.55
CA TYR A 317 8.78 10.44 11.07
C TYR A 317 9.75 10.51 9.89
N LEU A 318 9.53 11.42 8.94
CA LEU A 318 10.44 11.62 7.81
C LEU A 318 11.84 12.07 8.28
N LYS A 319 11.91 13.04 9.19
CA LYS A 319 13.19 13.50 9.76
C LYS A 319 13.98 12.36 10.40
N ARG A 320 13.31 11.50 11.20
CA ARG A 320 13.90 10.32 11.81
C ARG A 320 14.34 9.28 10.79
N LEU A 321 13.51 9.03 9.76
CA LEU A 321 13.82 8.09 8.69
C LEU A 321 15.05 8.52 7.89
N LEU A 322 15.14 9.80 7.51
CA LEU A 322 16.26 10.35 6.74
C LEU A 322 17.60 10.26 7.49
N LYS A 323 17.59 10.33 8.83
CA LYS A 323 18.81 10.07 9.64
C LYS A 323 19.34 8.65 9.45
N LEU A 324 18.46 7.66 9.24
CA LEU A 324 18.84 6.25 9.02
C LEU A 324 19.28 5.96 7.57
N VAL A 325 18.93 6.84 6.63
CA VAL A 325 19.25 6.74 5.21
C VAL A 325 19.77 8.06 4.65
N PRO A 326 20.94 8.54 5.11
CA PRO A 326 21.45 9.89 4.81
C PRO A 326 21.72 10.17 3.33
N HIS A 327 21.78 9.13 2.51
CA HIS A 327 21.90 9.20 1.06
C HIS A 327 20.57 9.50 0.34
N ILE A 328 19.44 9.54 1.06
CA ILE A 328 18.13 9.96 0.55
C ILE A 328 17.87 11.36 1.06
N LYS A 329 17.38 12.24 0.20
CA LYS A 329 17.05 13.62 0.56
C LYS A 329 15.54 13.79 0.66
N ARG A 330 15.08 14.77 1.43
CA ARG A 330 13.72 15.29 1.27
C ARG A 330 13.69 16.19 0.05
N PHE A 331 12.74 15.97 -0.82
CA PHE A 331 12.45 16.86 -1.93
C PHE A 331 10.95 16.76 -2.25
N ASP A 332 10.28 17.89 -2.30
CA ASP A 332 8.84 17.98 -2.51
C ASP A 332 8.60 18.65 -3.88
N PRO A 333 8.64 17.89 -5.00
CA PRO A 333 8.35 18.43 -6.34
C PRO A 333 6.86 18.72 -6.51
N GLN A 334 6.48 19.32 -7.62
CA GLN A 334 5.08 19.43 -8.02
C GLN A 334 4.44 18.04 -8.10
N LEU A 335 3.17 17.93 -7.69
CA LEU A 335 2.47 16.67 -7.73
C LEU A 335 2.21 16.23 -9.17
N GLY A 336 2.62 15.01 -9.48
CA GLY A 336 2.23 14.32 -10.70
C GLY A 336 0.90 13.58 -10.55
N SER A 337 0.50 12.83 -11.59
CA SER A 337 -0.77 12.09 -11.62
C SER A 337 -0.83 10.93 -10.61
N SER A 338 0.27 10.17 -10.42
CA SER A 338 0.27 9.03 -9.50
C SER A 338 -0.07 9.41 -8.06
N PRO A 339 0.53 10.46 -7.46
CA PRO A 339 0.13 10.93 -6.14
C PRO A 339 -1.34 11.29 -6.03
N ALA A 340 -1.91 11.95 -7.03
CA ALA A 340 -3.32 12.34 -7.05
C ALA A 340 -4.26 11.11 -6.99
N PHE A 341 -3.89 10.02 -7.65
CA PHE A 341 -4.70 8.79 -7.65
C PHE A 341 -4.57 7.96 -6.37
N ILE A 342 -3.41 7.92 -5.74
CA ILE A 342 -3.11 6.93 -4.69
C ILE A 342 -2.75 7.60 -3.37
N THR A 343 -1.60 8.29 -3.30
CA THR A 343 -1.03 8.74 -2.02
C THR A 343 -1.73 9.96 -1.43
N VAL A 344 -2.29 10.86 -2.25
CA VAL A 344 -3.13 11.97 -1.78
C VAL A 344 -4.43 11.45 -1.15
N PRO A 345 -5.24 10.57 -1.80
CA PRO A 345 -6.39 9.95 -1.16
C PRO A 345 -6.05 9.18 0.14
N ILE A 346 -4.87 8.55 0.21
CA ILE A 346 -4.42 7.87 1.44
C ILE A 346 -4.09 8.88 2.53
N ALA A 347 -3.38 9.97 2.21
CA ALA A 347 -3.07 11.04 3.16
C ALA A 347 -4.35 11.67 3.72
N ASN A 348 -5.36 11.91 2.87
CA ASN A 348 -6.66 12.48 3.26
C ASN A 348 -7.47 11.55 4.19
N LYS A 349 -7.10 10.27 4.30
CA LYS A 349 -7.62 9.34 5.34
C LYS A 349 -6.90 9.45 6.69
N GLY A 350 -6.02 10.42 6.87
CA GLY A 350 -5.26 10.60 8.10
C GLY A 350 -4.05 9.68 8.25
N ILE A 351 -3.51 9.16 7.14
CA ILE A 351 -2.38 8.23 7.13
C ILE A 351 -1.12 8.95 6.65
N VAL A 352 0.00 8.77 7.37
CA VAL A 352 1.31 9.30 6.93
C VAL A 352 1.71 8.65 5.62
N SER A 353 1.90 9.47 4.59
CA SER A 353 2.08 9.02 3.19
C SER A 353 3.29 9.68 2.57
N TYR A 354 4.17 8.87 1.98
CA TYR A 354 5.37 9.28 1.27
C TYR A 354 5.41 8.66 -0.12
N ILE A 355 6.20 9.29 -0.99
CA ILE A 355 6.70 8.68 -2.23
C ILE A 355 8.21 8.57 -2.09
N TYR A 356 8.78 7.42 -2.41
CA TYR A 356 10.20 7.22 -2.52
C TYR A 356 10.57 7.07 -3.99
N GLU A 357 11.31 8.05 -4.48
CA GLU A 357 11.84 8.09 -5.83
C GLU A 357 13.30 7.68 -5.87
N THR A 358 13.67 6.90 -6.86
CA THR A 358 15.06 6.49 -7.10
C THR A 358 15.38 6.56 -8.59
N GLU A 359 16.66 6.73 -8.92
CA GLU A 359 17.13 6.85 -10.31
C GLU A 359 16.87 5.56 -11.10
N LEU A 360 16.23 5.72 -12.26
CA LEU A 360 15.83 4.62 -13.14
C LEU A 360 17.03 3.87 -13.74
N SER A 361 18.12 4.57 -14.05
CA SER A 361 19.32 4.01 -14.68
C SER A 361 20.23 3.21 -13.74
N TYR A 362 19.92 3.18 -12.44
CA TYR A 362 20.74 2.41 -11.50
C TYR A 362 20.71 0.92 -11.80
N SER A 363 21.88 0.27 -11.67
CA SER A 363 22.01 -1.18 -11.82
C SER A 363 21.12 -1.95 -10.84
N LYS A 364 20.71 -3.15 -11.20
CA LYS A 364 19.91 -4.05 -10.35
C LYS A 364 20.54 -4.23 -8.96
N ASN A 365 21.87 -4.37 -8.88
CA ASN A 365 22.60 -4.52 -7.61
C ASN A 365 22.53 -3.26 -6.75
N LEU A 366 22.65 -2.08 -7.35
CA LEU A 366 22.56 -0.81 -6.63
C LEU A 366 21.14 -0.56 -6.10
N LYS A 367 20.12 -0.84 -6.91
CA LYS A 367 18.71 -0.82 -6.50
C LYS A 367 18.46 -1.77 -5.33
N GLN A 368 18.99 -3.00 -5.40
CA GLN A 368 18.85 -3.96 -4.29
C GLN A 368 19.52 -3.46 -3.01
N LYS A 369 20.73 -2.87 -3.11
CA LYS A 369 21.42 -2.26 -1.96
C LYS A 369 20.58 -1.14 -1.32
N TYR A 370 19.94 -0.29 -2.13
CA TYR A 370 19.08 0.79 -1.61
C TYR A 370 17.76 0.28 -1.04
N ALA A 371 17.13 -0.70 -1.67
CA ALA A 371 15.96 -1.37 -1.13
C ALA A 371 16.25 -1.99 0.24
N ASP A 372 17.38 -2.70 0.37
CA ASP A 372 17.81 -3.32 1.63
C ASP A 372 18.03 -2.30 2.74
N LYS A 373 18.65 -1.16 2.43
CA LYS A 373 18.84 -0.05 3.37
C LYS A 373 17.53 0.59 3.77
N TYR A 374 16.63 0.83 2.81
CA TYR A 374 15.34 1.45 3.04
C TYR A 374 14.44 0.58 3.92
N ILE A 375 14.31 -0.72 3.62
CA ILE A 375 13.55 -1.67 4.44
C ILE A 375 14.12 -1.76 5.86
N LYS A 376 15.46 -1.79 6.01
CA LYS A 376 16.13 -1.78 7.33
C LYS A 376 15.78 -0.51 8.12
N ALA A 377 15.77 0.65 7.45
CA ALA A 377 15.44 1.93 8.08
C ALA A 377 13.97 1.98 8.50
N LEU A 378 13.03 1.57 7.65
CA LEU A 378 11.61 1.48 7.98
C LEU A 378 11.33 0.52 9.15
N ASN A 379 12.13 -0.55 9.28
CA ASN A 379 12.03 -1.47 10.42
C ASN A 379 12.56 -0.90 11.73
N LYS A 380 13.44 0.13 11.68
CA LYS A 380 14.12 0.72 12.85
C LYS A 380 13.62 2.10 13.24
N VAL A 381 13.04 2.85 12.29
CA VAL A 381 12.64 4.25 12.54
C VAL A 381 11.72 4.35 13.76
N ASP A 382 12.01 5.30 14.65
CA ASP A 382 11.14 5.55 15.80
C ASP A 382 9.81 6.17 15.34
N LEU A 383 8.70 5.50 15.68
CA LEU A 383 7.29 5.84 15.31
C LEU A 383 6.48 6.32 16.52
N THR A 384 7.12 6.71 17.61
CA THR A 384 6.45 7.39 18.72
C THR A 384 6.10 8.82 18.34
N PHE A 385 4.87 9.29 18.74
CA PHE A 385 4.41 10.66 18.45
C PHE A 385 3.29 11.06 19.41
#